data_a8b40e55b2920d42be34a5112ad62a5f
#
_entry.id   a8b40e55b2920d42be34a5112ad62a5f
#
_cell.length_a   1.000
_cell.length_b   1.000
_cell.length_c   1.000
_cell.angle_alpha   90.00
_cell.angle_beta   90.00
_cell.angle_gamma   90.00
#
_symmetry.space_group_name_H-M   'P 1'
#
loop_
_entity.id
_entity.type
_entity.pdbx_description
1 polymer ?
#
loop_
_entity_poly.entity_id
_entity_poly.type
_entity_poly.pdbx_seq_one_letter_code
_entity_poly.pdbx_strand_id
1 'polypeptide(L)'
;MALALSFSQEEGDGLFLCNWAKYLKLDEELEKIEARSDLDDLSDLRNLIQREPDFLDARVSLGMHCYRNDDFGNAKAVAETGLAVANELIPARFKGTIAWLRVENRAFLRLLSLAALSNARLGRHGEALAHIMRSMKYNPDDELGLRGVLGSELLRTGEDATAKRC
;
A
#
# COMPACT_ATOMS: atom_id res chain seq x y z
N MET A 1 -13.46 -13.30 -16.90
CA MET A 1 -12.49 -12.33 -17.44
C MET A 1 -11.65 -11.84 -16.26
N ALA A 2 -10.32 -11.93 -16.36
CA ALA A 2 -9.40 -11.53 -15.29
C ALA A 2 -9.32 -9.99 -15.14
N LEU A 3 -8.91 -9.47 -13.97
CA LEU A 3 -8.62 -8.06 -13.77
C LEU A 3 -7.41 -7.62 -14.62
N ALA A 4 -6.40 -8.49 -14.72
CA ALA A 4 -5.20 -8.32 -15.55
C ALA A 4 -4.48 -7.00 -15.26
N LEU A 5 -4.03 -6.82 -14.02
CA LEU A 5 -3.22 -5.67 -13.62
C LEU A 5 -1.92 -5.65 -14.42
N SER A 6 -1.57 -4.49 -14.93
CA SER A 6 -0.33 -4.24 -15.69
C SER A 6 0.22 -2.86 -15.35
N PHE A 7 1.42 -2.56 -15.84
CA PHE A 7 2.05 -1.26 -15.62
C PHE A 7 2.49 -0.66 -16.95
N SER A 8 2.12 0.59 -17.19
CA SER A 8 2.54 1.38 -18.34
C SER A 8 3.40 2.55 -17.90
N GLN A 9 4.28 3.00 -18.77
CA GLN A 9 5.08 4.21 -18.57
C GLN A 9 4.89 5.13 -19.76
N GLU A 10 4.41 6.35 -19.51
CA GLU A 10 4.21 7.39 -20.49
C GLU A 10 4.87 8.69 -20.02
N GLU A 11 5.74 9.29 -20.83
CA GLU A 11 6.40 10.59 -20.58
C GLU A 11 7.03 10.77 -19.17
N GLY A 12 7.48 9.66 -18.56
CA GLY A 12 8.06 9.67 -17.21
C GLY A 12 7.09 9.30 -16.10
N ASP A 13 5.80 9.19 -16.39
CA ASP A 13 4.79 8.79 -15.44
C ASP A 13 4.48 7.29 -15.53
N GLY A 14 4.34 6.66 -14.38
CA GLY A 14 3.91 5.28 -14.23
C GLY A 14 2.42 5.20 -13.96
N LEU A 15 1.76 4.26 -14.61
CA LEU A 15 0.35 4.03 -14.48
C LEU A 15 0.05 2.53 -14.36
N PHE A 16 -0.65 2.15 -13.30
CA PHE A 16 -1.25 0.82 -13.23
C PHE A 16 -2.50 0.80 -14.11
N LEU A 17 -2.62 -0.23 -14.92
CA LEU A 17 -3.74 -0.44 -15.83
C LEU A 17 -4.42 -1.76 -15.51
N CYS A 18 -5.72 -1.81 -15.67
CA CYS A 18 -6.50 -3.03 -15.47
C CYS A 18 -7.73 -3.04 -16.39
N ASN A 19 -8.41 -4.18 -16.42
CA ASN A 19 -9.73 -4.25 -17.04
C ASN A 19 -10.73 -3.45 -16.21
N TRP A 20 -11.04 -2.23 -16.65
CA TRP A 20 -11.86 -1.28 -15.91
C TRP A 20 -13.29 -1.79 -15.64
N ALA A 21 -13.90 -2.50 -16.58
CA ALA A 21 -15.22 -3.07 -16.37
C ALA A 21 -15.24 -4.17 -15.30
N LYS A 22 -14.13 -4.90 -15.16
CA LYS A 22 -13.96 -5.87 -14.08
C LYS A 22 -13.65 -5.16 -12.76
N TYR A 23 -12.80 -4.12 -12.80
CA TYR A 23 -12.46 -3.30 -11.63
C TYR A 23 -13.73 -2.73 -10.96
N LEU A 24 -14.60 -2.08 -11.73
CA LEU A 24 -15.84 -1.51 -11.19
C LEU A 24 -16.74 -2.54 -10.48
N LYS A 25 -16.81 -3.76 -11.01
CA LYS A 25 -17.58 -4.83 -10.36
C LYS A 25 -16.95 -5.30 -9.05
N LEU A 26 -15.63 -5.34 -8.99
CA LEU A 26 -14.90 -5.72 -7.78
C LEU A 26 -14.98 -4.62 -6.72
N ASP A 27 -14.92 -3.36 -7.16
CA ASP A 27 -15.07 -2.19 -6.30
C ASP A 27 -16.47 -2.15 -5.67
N GLU A 28 -17.53 -2.36 -6.45
CA GLU A 28 -18.89 -2.50 -5.94
C GLU A 28 -19.06 -3.69 -4.96
N GLU A 29 -18.36 -4.81 -5.21
CA GLU A 29 -18.35 -5.94 -4.29
C GLU A 29 -17.64 -5.58 -2.98
N LEU A 30 -16.48 -4.89 -3.08
CA LEU A 30 -15.72 -4.43 -1.93
C LEU A 30 -16.52 -3.45 -1.07
N GLU A 31 -17.19 -2.47 -1.69
CA GLU A 31 -18.08 -1.53 -1.00
C GLU A 31 -19.19 -2.26 -0.22
N LYS A 32 -19.79 -3.30 -0.81
CA LYS A 32 -20.81 -4.13 -0.13
C LYS A 32 -20.26 -4.90 1.07
N ILE A 33 -19.02 -5.37 0.99
CA ILE A 33 -18.33 -6.03 2.11
C ILE A 33 -18.06 -4.99 3.21
N GLU A 34 -17.54 -3.83 2.88
CA GLU A 34 -17.21 -2.76 3.83
C GLU A 34 -18.44 -2.15 4.51
N ALA A 35 -19.58 -2.10 3.83
CA ALA A 35 -20.83 -1.56 4.36
C ALA A 35 -21.52 -2.47 5.40
N ARG A 36 -21.07 -3.72 5.55
CA ARG A 36 -21.60 -4.61 6.59
C ARG A 36 -21.12 -4.13 7.96
N SER A 37 -22.05 -4.02 8.89
CA SER A 37 -21.77 -3.57 10.28
C SER A 37 -20.97 -4.61 11.10
N ASP A 38 -20.78 -5.81 10.58
CA ASP A 38 -20.10 -6.94 11.23
C ASP A 38 -18.76 -7.23 10.52
N LEU A 39 -17.86 -6.22 10.58
CA LEU A 39 -16.49 -6.34 10.05
C LEU A 39 -15.58 -7.21 10.96
N ASP A 40 -16.12 -7.88 11.97
CA ASP A 40 -15.35 -8.84 12.77
C ASP A 40 -15.02 -10.10 11.95
N ASP A 41 -15.81 -10.42 10.93
CA ASP A 41 -15.53 -11.49 9.98
C ASP A 41 -14.87 -10.98 8.69
N LEU A 42 -13.55 -11.09 8.64
CA LEU A 42 -12.73 -10.72 7.49
C LEU A 42 -12.66 -11.80 6.40
N SER A 43 -13.49 -12.85 6.50
CA SER A 43 -13.48 -13.98 5.55
C SER A 43 -13.78 -13.54 4.12
N ASP A 44 -14.75 -12.64 3.94
CA ASP A 44 -15.14 -12.15 2.61
C ASP A 44 -14.02 -11.35 1.95
N LEU A 45 -13.30 -10.49 2.71
CA LEU A 45 -12.12 -9.77 2.19
C LEU A 45 -10.99 -10.74 1.82
N ARG A 46 -10.74 -11.75 2.65
CA ARG A 46 -9.71 -12.76 2.35
C ARG A 46 -10.07 -13.60 1.13
N ASN A 47 -11.34 -13.97 0.98
CA ASN A 47 -11.84 -14.68 -0.19
C ASN A 47 -11.73 -13.84 -1.46
N LEU A 48 -12.04 -12.53 -1.38
CA LEU A 48 -11.88 -11.61 -2.50
C LEU A 48 -10.41 -11.51 -2.93
N ILE A 49 -9.49 -11.35 -2.00
CA ILE A 49 -8.05 -11.30 -2.26
C ILE A 49 -7.53 -12.60 -2.89
N GLN A 50 -8.01 -13.75 -2.41
CA GLN A 50 -7.60 -15.05 -2.95
C GLN A 50 -8.09 -15.27 -4.37
N ARG A 51 -9.32 -14.86 -4.67
CA ARG A 51 -9.96 -15.00 -5.98
C ARG A 51 -9.39 -14.00 -7.01
N GLU A 52 -9.10 -12.79 -6.56
CA GLU A 52 -8.64 -11.68 -7.40
C GLU A 52 -7.34 -11.06 -6.81
N PRO A 53 -6.21 -11.76 -6.92
CA PRO A 53 -4.97 -11.35 -6.29
C PRO A 53 -4.42 -10.02 -6.83
N ASP A 54 -4.80 -9.62 -8.04
CA ASP A 54 -4.44 -8.37 -8.70
C ASP A 54 -5.29 -7.17 -8.23
N PHE A 55 -6.38 -7.41 -7.51
CA PHE A 55 -7.24 -6.35 -6.97
C PHE A 55 -6.66 -5.81 -5.65
N LEU A 56 -5.77 -4.84 -5.77
CA LEU A 56 -4.99 -4.30 -4.66
C LEU A 56 -5.86 -3.58 -3.62
N ASP A 57 -7.00 -3.00 -4.01
CA ASP A 57 -7.91 -2.29 -3.11
C ASP A 57 -8.45 -3.19 -1.99
N ALA A 58 -8.72 -4.46 -2.28
CA ALA A 58 -9.12 -5.41 -1.24
C ALA A 58 -8.02 -5.63 -0.17
N ARG A 59 -6.74 -5.59 -0.56
CA ARG A 59 -5.62 -5.63 0.40
C ARG A 59 -5.50 -4.34 1.18
N VAL A 60 -5.74 -3.20 0.55
CA VAL A 60 -5.79 -1.91 1.26
C VAL A 60 -6.86 -1.96 2.35
N SER A 61 -8.07 -2.41 2.01
CA SER A 61 -9.18 -2.54 2.95
C SER A 61 -8.85 -3.47 4.11
N LEU A 62 -8.40 -4.69 3.83
CA LEU A 62 -8.02 -5.66 4.86
C LEU A 62 -6.89 -5.13 5.76
N GLY A 63 -5.86 -4.58 5.17
CA GLY A 63 -4.71 -4.06 5.93
C GLY A 63 -5.06 -2.84 6.78
N MET A 64 -5.92 -1.95 6.29
CA MET A 64 -6.42 -0.81 7.06
C MET A 64 -7.32 -1.25 8.21
N HIS A 65 -8.12 -2.30 8.02
CA HIS A 65 -8.89 -2.89 9.11
C HIS A 65 -7.97 -3.44 10.20
N CYS A 66 -6.96 -4.23 9.84
CA CYS A 66 -5.96 -4.73 10.79
C CYS A 66 -5.26 -3.57 11.52
N TYR A 67 -4.86 -2.52 10.80
CA TYR A 67 -4.18 -1.35 11.37
C TYR A 67 -5.05 -0.61 12.39
N ARG A 68 -6.34 -0.40 12.10
CA ARG A 68 -7.29 0.27 13.01
C ARG A 68 -7.57 -0.54 14.29
N ASN A 69 -7.39 -1.86 14.22
CA ASN A 69 -7.54 -2.76 15.37
C ASN A 69 -6.19 -3.05 16.06
N ASP A 70 -5.18 -2.21 15.85
CA ASP A 70 -3.83 -2.32 16.42
C ASP A 70 -3.08 -3.63 16.05
N ASP A 71 -3.59 -4.38 15.08
CA ASP A 71 -2.93 -5.58 14.53
C ASP A 71 -1.92 -5.18 13.43
N PHE A 72 -0.87 -4.47 13.86
CA PHE A 72 0.15 -3.92 12.95
C PHE A 72 0.96 -5.00 12.25
N GLY A 73 1.08 -6.18 12.86
CA GLY A 73 1.76 -7.33 12.26
C GLY A 73 1.06 -7.82 11.00
N ASN A 74 -0.25 -8.07 11.08
CA ASN A 74 -1.06 -8.46 9.93
C ASN A 74 -1.24 -7.31 8.94
N ALA A 75 -1.42 -6.07 9.41
CA ALA A 75 -1.48 -4.90 8.53
C ALA A 75 -0.23 -4.79 7.64
N LYS A 76 0.97 -4.93 8.24
CA LYS A 76 2.25 -4.98 7.53
C LYS A 76 2.29 -6.12 6.52
N ALA A 77 1.97 -7.35 6.94
CA ALA A 77 2.05 -8.53 6.07
C ALA A 77 1.13 -8.39 4.84
N VAL A 78 -0.09 -7.90 5.04
CA VAL A 78 -1.05 -7.66 3.96
C VAL A 78 -0.53 -6.57 3.00
N ALA A 79 0.01 -5.47 3.52
CA ALA A 79 0.57 -4.41 2.71
C ALA A 79 1.76 -4.91 1.87
N GLU A 80 2.69 -5.64 2.48
CA GLU A 80 3.88 -6.15 1.80
C GLU A 80 3.53 -7.17 0.71
N THR A 81 2.55 -8.05 0.93
CA THR A 81 2.08 -8.98 -0.10
C THR A 81 1.42 -8.25 -1.28
N GLY A 82 0.67 -7.19 -1.02
CA GLY A 82 0.12 -6.33 -2.09
C GLY A 82 1.20 -5.57 -2.85
N LEU A 83 2.20 -5.06 -2.13
CA LEU A 83 3.36 -4.41 -2.75
C LEU A 83 4.18 -5.39 -3.58
N ALA A 84 4.28 -6.66 -3.21
CA ALA A 84 4.97 -7.67 -4.00
C ALA A 84 4.31 -7.83 -5.38
N VAL A 85 2.97 -7.96 -5.43
CA VAL A 85 2.20 -8.02 -6.69
C VAL A 85 2.49 -6.80 -7.57
N ALA A 86 2.40 -5.60 -7.02
CA ALA A 86 2.66 -4.37 -7.77
C ALA A 86 4.13 -4.24 -8.24
N ASN A 87 5.08 -4.68 -7.42
CA ASN A 87 6.51 -4.58 -7.70
C ASN A 87 6.95 -5.46 -8.87
N GLU A 88 6.32 -6.61 -9.06
CA GLU A 88 6.59 -7.48 -10.21
C GLU A 88 6.24 -6.80 -11.55
N LEU A 89 5.31 -5.86 -11.52
CA LEU A 89 4.86 -5.13 -12.71
C LEU A 89 5.70 -3.89 -13.00
N ILE A 90 6.27 -3.24 -11.97
CA ILE A 90 7.06 -2.03 -12.14
C ILE A 90 8.45 -2.39 -12.69
N PRO A 91 8.85 -1.85 -13.87
CA PRO A 91 10.17 -2.13 -14.42
C PRO A 91 11.31 -1.74 -13.45
N ALA A 92 12.32 -2.60 -13.33
CA ALA A 92 13.46 -2.37 -12.41
C ALA A 92 14.20 -1.03 -12.65
N ARG A 93 14.16 -0.52 -13.87
CA ARG A 93 14.79 0.76 -14.26
C ARG A 93 13.83 1.95 -14.23
N PHE A 94 12.61 1.75 -13.75
CA PHE A 94 11.64 2.86 -13.67
C PHE A 94 12.11 3.93 -12.69
N LYS A 95 12.17 5.17 -13.17
CA LYS A 95 12.63 6.35 -12.41
C LYS A 95 11.59 7.47 -12.32
N GLY A 96 10.44 7.26 -12.94
CA GLY A 96 9.37 8.25 -13.02
C GLY A 96 8.53 8.36 -11.74
N THR A 97 7.46 9.10 -11.84
CA THR A 97 6.44 9.28 -10.80
C THR A 97 5.29 8.30 -10.97
N ILE A 98 4.58 8.01 -9.89
CA ILE A 98 3.34 7.25 -9.86
C ILE A 98 2.33 8.15 -9.15
N ALA A 99 1.69 9.05 -9.93
CA ALA A 99 0.91 10.15 -9.37
C ALA A 99 -0.39 9.67 -8.71
N TRP A 100 -0.72 10.25 -7.54
CA TRP A 100 -1.96 10.03 -6.82
C TRP A 100 -3.21 10.45 -7.61
N LEU A 101 -3.10 11.45 -8.46
CA LEU A 101 -4.22 11.92 -9.30
C LEU A 101 -4.79 10.83 -10.19
N ARG A 102 -3.97 9.82 -10.54
CA ARG A 102 -4.44 8.63 -11.24
C ARG A 102 -5.07 7.66 -10.25
N VAL A 103 -6.37 7.42 -10.38
CA VAL A 103 -7.16 6.54 -9.48
C VAL A 103 -6.53 5.15 -9.39
N GLU A 104 -6.06 4.63 -10.51
CA GLU A 104 -5.45 3.31 -10.65
C GLU A 104 -4.15 3.15 -9.84
N ASN A 105 -3.47 4.25 -9.53
CA ASN A 105 -2.24 4.27 -8.74
C ASN A 105 -2.50 4.28 -7.22
N ARG A 106 -3.69 4.65 -6.80
CA ARG A 106 -4.00 4.92 -5.38
C ARG A 106 -3.84 3.71 -4.49
N ALA A 107 -4.25 2.53 -4.94
CA ALA A 107 -4.11 1.31 -4.16
C ALA A 107 -2.64 1.01 -3.84
N PHE A 108 -1.75 1.13 -4.84
CA PHE A 108 -0.31 0.95 -4.64
C PHE A 108 0.28 1.97 -3.63
N LEU A 109 -0.06 3.25 -3.77
CA LEU A 109 0.42 4.30 -2.87
C LEU A 109 -0.11 4.13 -1.44
N ARG A 110 -1.38 3.72 -1.29
CA ARG A 110 -1.98 3.38 0.01
C ARG A 110 -1.28 2.18 0.66
N LEU A 111 -0.89 1.17 -0.11
CA LEU A 111 -0.12 0.02 0.41
C LEU A 111 1.27 0.44 0.88
N LEU A 112 1.96 1.36 0.17
CA LEU A 112 3.22 1.93 0.63
C LEU A 112 3.06 2.67 1.96
N SER A 113 2.02 3.49 2.07
CA SER A 113 1.71 4.21 3.32
C SER A 113 1.40 3.24 4.46
N LEU A 114 0.56 2.25 4.21
CA LEU A 114 0.20 1.25 5.21
C LEU A 114 1.41 0.45 5.71
N ALA A 115 2.30 0.03 4.80
CA ALA A 115 3.54 -0.63 5.15
C ALA A 115 4.45 0.27 5.99
N ALA A 116 4.58 1.54 5.62
CA ALA A 116 5.36 2.52 6.38
C ALA A 116 4.83 2.69 7.80
N LEU A 117 3.54 2.98 7.94
CA LEU A 117 2.90 3.22 9.22
C LEU A 117 2.90 1.98 10.12
N SER A 118 2.65 0.80 9.56
CA SER A 118 2.67 -0.45 10.31
C SER A 118 4.08 -0.78 10.82
N ASN A 119 5.12 -0.59 10.00
CA ASN A 119 6.50 -0.77 10.43
C ASN A 119 6.89 0.23 11.53
N ALA A 120 6.47 1.50 11.42
CA ALA A 120 6.69 2.51 12.46
C ALA A 120 6.07 2.10 13.80
N ARG A 121 4.82 1.61 13.79
CA ARG A 121 4.12 1.13 14.99
C ARG A 121 4.76 -0.12 15.59
N LEU A 122 5.42 -0.95 14.79
CA LEU A 122 6.18 -2.12 15.23
C LEU A 122 7.61 -1.79 15.70
N GLY A 123 8.01 -0.52 15.72
CA GLY A 123 9.37 -0.09 16.07
C GLY A 123 10.41 -0.42 14.97
N ARG A 124 9.97 -0.76 13.78
CA ARG A 124 10.84 -1.07 12.63
C ARG A 124 11.13 0.19 11.82
N HIS A 125 11.82 1.14 12.44
CA HIS A 125 11.98 2.50 11.92
C HIS A 125 12.75 2.56 10.61
N GLY A 126 13.74 1.68 10.39
CA GLY A 126 14.49 1.60 9.14
C GLY A 126 13.62 1.17 7.95
N GLU A 127 12.77 0.16 8.15
CA GLU A 127 11.83 -0.33 7.15
C GLU A 127 10.72 0.70 6.88
N ALA A 128 10.23 1.37 7.93
CA ALA A 128 9.28 2.48 7.78
C ALA A 128 9.85 3.59 6.90
N LEU A 129 11.09 4.03 7.17
CA LEU A 129 11.78 5.03 6.36
C LEU A 129 11.92 4.60 4.89
N ALA A 130 12.27 3.35 4.62
CA ALA A 130 12.42 2.85 3.26
C ALA A 130 11.10 2.99 2.48
N HIS A 131 9.96 2.65 3.09
CA HIS A 131 8.65 2.80 2.47
C HIS A 131 8.24 4.27 2.30
N ILE A 132 8.51 5.13 3.28
CA ILE A 132 8.23 6.57 3.20
C ILE A 132 9.02 7.20 2.05
N MET A 133 10.33 6.97 2.01
CA MET A 133 11.19 7.52 0.95
C MET A 133 10.79 7.03 -0.43
N ARG A 134 10.38 5.76 -0.54
CA ARG A 134 9.88 5.19 -1.78
C ARG A 134 8.57 5.84 -2.21
N SER A 135 7.63 6.05 -1.29
CA SER A 135 6.38 6.73 -1.56
C SER A 135 6.64 8.16 -2.04
N MET A 136 7.48 8.91 -1.36
CA MET A 136 7.84 10.29 -1.73
C MET A 136 8.56 10.38 -3.09
N LYS A 137 9.36 9.37 -3.43
CA LYS A 137 10.01 9.29 -4.76
C LYS A 137 8.99 9.14 -5.88
N TYR A 138 7.98 8.28 -5.68
CA TYR A 138 6.96 8.04 -6.70
C TYR A 138 5.86 9.11 -6.70
N ASN A 139 5.55 9.67 -5.55
CA ASN A 139 4.47 10.65 -5.34
C ASN A 139 5.00 11.86 -4.56
N PRO A 140 5.75 12.76 -5.22
CA PRO A 140 6.42 13.87 -4.55
C PRO A 140 5.47 14.91 -3.97
N ASP A 141 4.21 14.97 -4.42
CA ASP A 141 3.19 15.89 -3.88
C ASP A 141 2.67 15.44 -2.52
N ASP A 142 2.91 14.16 -2.15
CA ASP A 142 2.67 13.60 -0.82
C ASP A 142 1.22 13.75 -0.31
N GLU A 143 0.24 13.47 -1.14
CA GLU A 143 -1.18 13.58 -0.76
C GLU A 143 -1.56 12.65 0.42
N LEU A 144 -0.71 11.67 0.72
CA LEU A 144 -0.88 10.79 1.89
C LEU A 144 -0.25 11.35 3.17
N GLY A 145 0.48 12.48 3.09
CA GLY A 145 1.03 13.18 4.25
C GLY A 145 2.18 12.47 4.97
N LEU A 146 2.92 11.60 4.28
CA LEU A 146 4.01 10.81 4.87
C LEU A 146 5.21 11.65 5.29
N ARG A 147 5.38 12.88 4.74
CA ARG A 147 6.40 13.84 5.22
C ARG A 147 6.27 14.16 6.70
N GLY A 148 5.02 14.22 7.20
CA GLY A 148 4.79 14.44 8.63
C GLY A 148 5.33 13.33 9.51
N VAL A 149 5.42 12.11 8.99
CA VAL A 149 5.95 10.94 9.71
C VAL A 149 7.46 10.83 9.55
N LEU A 150 8.01 11.26 8.41
CA LEU A 150 9.42 11.14 8.05
C LEU A 150 10.36 11.69 9.14
N GLY A 151 10.08 12.87 9.66
CA GLY A 151 10.92 13.52 10.66
C GLY A 151 11.03 12.72 11.95
N SER A 152 9.92 12.19 12.45
CA SER A 152 9.92 11.36 13.66
C SER A 152 10.62 10.02 13.44
N GLU A 153 10.49 9.40 12.29
CA GLU A 153 11.16 8.14 11.98
C GLU A 153 12.68 8.33 11.79
N LEU A 154 13.11 9.46 11.23
CA LEU A 154 14.53 9.81 11.15
C LEU A 154 15.16 10.01 12.53
N LEU A 155 14.47 10.66 13.45
CA LEU A 155 14.94 10.83 14.82
C LEU A 155 15.07 9.46 15.51
N ARG A 156 14.07 8.62 15.43
CA ARG A 156 14.09 7.28 16.04
C ARG A 156 15.19 6.39 15.48
N THR A 157 15.44 6.42 14.16
CA THR A 157 16.57 5.68 13.55
C THR A 157 17.93 6.23 14.02
N GLY A 158 18.04 7.53 14.24
CA GLY A 158 19.23 8.15 14.81
C GLY A 158 19.49 7.72 16.26
N GLU A 159 18.45 7.66 17.07
CA GLU A 159 18.50 7.18 18.45
C GLU A 159 18.90 5.70 18.52
N ASP A 160 18.29 4.85 17.68
CA ASP A 160 18.63 3.42 17.59
C ASP A 160 20.10 3.19 17.16
N ALA A 161 20.61 3.99 16.23
CA ALA A 161 22.00 3.90 15.78
C ALA A 161 22.97 4.34 16.90
N THR A 162 22.56 5.28 17.75
CA THR A 162 23.36 5.73 18.91
C THR A 162 23.36 4.69 20.00
N ALA A 163 22.22 4.10 20.31
CA ALA A 163 22.08 3.04 21.32
C ALA A 163 22.90 1.77 20.97
N LYS A 164 23.03 1.44 19.69
CA LYS A 164 23.85 0.29 19.22
C LYS A 164 25.36 0.55 19.28
N ARG A 165 25.82 1.78 19.52
CA ARG A 165 27.25 2.15 19.66
C ARG A 165 27.73 2.24 21.11
N CYS A 166 26.81 2.18 22.07
CA CYS A 166 27.09 2.10 23.51
C CYS A 166 27.07 0.65 23.98
#